data_c428dd12c484b515c626609550c0b850
#
_entry.id   c428dd12c484b515c626609550c0b850
#
_cell.length_a   1.000
_cell.length_b   1.000
_cell.length_c   1.000
_cell.angle_alpha   90.00
_cell.angle_beta   90.00
_cell.angle_gamma   90.00
#
_symmetry.space_group_name_H-M   'P 1'
#
loop_
_entity.id
_entity.type
_entity.pdbx_description
1 polymer ?
#
loop_
_entity_poly.entity_id
_entity_poly.type
_entity_poly.pdbx_seq_one_letter_code
_entity_poly.pdbx_strand_id
1 'polypeptide(L)'
;MKVTMISVMMPAAENIRGTSALPYHLLVGRDKSIEVILYSYNLNRLSKEQIDSVARELNIKIYILPVPWWYVFFLRFFSPFRILLNYPIANYIRLSSSQLDTIINDNPDAIWIYGEELSRVSHQLKDFRRVHTLPDCESLYYYRMLGKRFAIRNKIRFWRSAFMYPKYLNMEKQFDTSSNIHYHLVGKEDVNFLKEICPGIQAHFLRHPHYQVAKPAKVISFSSPKIKVLFAGQYNLYMQQDADMLIDCLIKSKDLSELKEHYVYTFLGKGWDNHVERLNNAGYETHHIKFAPDYIEEICKHDIQITPICIGTGTKGKVLDAIANGLLVIGTWYALENIAVKHLESCIEYGEAKECIKFLKDIPARRNYYESIALNGRKSILERHNQKLISECLFRFMKE
;
A
#
# COMPACT_ATOMS: atom_id res chain seq x y z
N MET A 1 12.25 1.89 -26.87
CA MET A 1 13.04 1.96 -25.63
C MET A 1 13.04 0.59 -24.99
N LYS A 2 14.21 0.10 -24.60
CA LYS A 2 14.39 -1.19 -23.94
C LYS A 2 14.76 -0.95 -22.46
N VAL A 3 13.98 -1.48 -21.55
CA VAL A 3 14.17 -1.31 -20.11
C VAL A 3 14.48 -2.66 -19.46
N THR A 4 15.55 -2.73 -18.71
CA THR A 4 15.81 -3.88 -17.85
C THR A 4 15.28 -3.57 -16.44
N MET A 5 14.33 -4.37 -15.97
CA MET A 5 13.79 -4.28 -14.62
C MET A 5 14.45 -5.31 -13.71
N ILE A 6 14.86 -4.90 -12.51
CA ILE A 6 15.38 -5.80 -11.47
C ILE A 6 14.51 -5.66 -10.23
N SER A 7 13.98 -6.78 -9.72
CA SER A 7 13.04 -6.75 -8.59
C SER A 7 13.32 -7.84 -7.55
N VAL A 8 13.02 -7.51 -6.30
CA VAL A 8 13.03 -8.49 -5.19
C VAL A 8 11.83 -9.42 -5.29
N MET A 9 10.65 -8.85 -5.53
CA MET A 9 9.39 -9.58 -5.66
C MET A 9 8.99 -9.66 -7.14
N MET A 10 8.44 -10.79 -7.54
CA MET A 10 7.81 -10.94 -8.86
C MET A 10 6.56 -10.04 -8.93
N PRO A 11 6.39 -9.22 -9.97
CA PRO A 11 5.14 -8.50 -10.20
C PRO A 11 3.95 -9.47 -10.29
N ALA A 12 2.84 -9.10 -9.65
CA ALA A 12 1.59 -9.84 -9.68
C ALA A 12 0.42 -8.88 -9.53
N ALA A 13 -0.74 -9.20 -10.12
CA ALA A 13 -1.93 -8.34 -10.07
C ALA A 13 -2.35 -7.98 -8.64
N GLU A 14 -2.10 -8.88 -7.69
CA GLU A 14 -2.37 -8.69 -6.26
C GLU A 14 -1.06 -8.68 -5.45
N ASN A 15 -1.15 -8.18 -4.22
CA ASN A 15 -0.03 -8.23 -3.29
C ASN A 15 0.16 -9.63 -2.69
N ILE A 16 0.97 -10.46 -3.35
CA ILE A 16 1.32 -11.79 -2.92
C ILE A 16 2.61 -11.72 -2.10
N ARG A 17 2.51 -11.90 -0.78
CA ARG A 17 3.64 -11.93 0.17
C ARG A 17 4.55 -10.69 0.13
N GLY A 18 4.02 -9.55 -0.27
CA GLY A 18 4.77 -8.30 -0.35
C GLY A 18 4.18 -7.33 -1.38
N THR A 19 4.93 -6.30 -1.71
CA THR A 19 4.51 -5.24 -2.62
C THR A 19 4.67 -5.65 -4.09
N SER A 20 3.88 -6.62 -4.56
CA SER A 20 3.95 -7.16 -5.93
C SER A 20 2.99 -6.48 -6.92
N ALA A 21 1.90 -5.87 -6.42
CA ALA A 21 0.90 -5.25 -7.29
C ALA A 21 1.36 -3.92 -7.90
N LEU A 22 2.09 -3.10 -7.18
CA LEU A 22 2.57 -1.82 -7.69
C LEU A 22 3.35 -1.97 -9.01
N PRO A 23 4.42 -2.78 -9.10
CA PRO A 23 5.17 -2.93 -10.33
C PRO A 23 4.35 -3.59 -11.44
N TYR A 24 3.43 -4.50 -11.11
CA TYR A 24 2.52 -5.10 -12.09
C TYR A 24 1.65 -4.05 -12.77
N HIS A 25 0.98 -3.19 -11.98
CA HIS A 25 0.09 -2.17 -12.52
C HIS A 25 0.84 -1.07 -13.28
N LEU A 26 2.06 -0.75 -12.87
CA LEU A 26 2.94 0.13 -13.64
C LEU A 26 3.34 -0.48 -14.98
N LEU A 27 3.60 -1.79 -15.04
CA LEU A 27 3.88 -2.50 -16.29
C LEU A 27 2.66 -2.62 -17.20
N VAL A 28 1.46 -2.83 -16.65
CA VAL A 28 0.21 -2.86 -17.42
C VAL A 28 -0.05 -1.51 -18.09
N GLY A 29 0.17 -0.41 -17.38
CA GLY A 29 -0.09 0.95 -17.87
C GLY A 29 0.97 1.49 -18.83
N ARG A 30 2.10 0.78 -19.05
CA ARG A 30 3.17 1.28 -19.92
C ARG A 30 2.78 1.35 -21.40
N ASP A 31 3.43 2.22 -22.15
CA ASP A 31 3.39 2.20 -23.59
C ASP A 31 3.92 0.85 -24.13
N LYS A 32 3.16 0.21 -25.01
CA LYS A 32 3.50 -1.12 -25.57
C LYS A 32 4.73 -1.11 -26.46
N SER A 33 5.20 0.06 -26.91
CA SER A 33 6.47 0.22 -27.63
C SER A 33 7.70 0.08 -26.73
N ILE A 34 7.52 0.10 -25.39
CA ILE A 34 8.57 -0.10 -24.42
C ILE A 34 8.77 -1.60 -24.18
N GLU A 35 9.89 -2.13 -24.65
CA GLU A 35 10.31 -3.51 -24.35
C GLU A 35 10.82 -3.58 -22.91
N VAL A 36 10.36 -4.57 -22.14
CA VAL A 36 10.83 -4.80 -20.78
C VAL A 36 11.37 -6.22 -20.62
N ILE A 37 12.56 -6.32 -20.04
CA ILE A 37 13.15 -7.58 -19.58
C ILE A 37 13.22 -7.51 -18.06
N LEU A 38 12.60 -8.49 -17.39
CA LEU A 38 12.55 -8.56 -15.93
C LEU A 38 13.50 -9.63 -15.40
N TYR A 39 14.39 -9.23 -14.49
CA TYR A 39 15.21 -10.09 -13.65
C TYR A 39 14.67 -10.03 -12.21
N SER A 40 14.12 -11.13 -11.69
CA SER A 40 13.49 -11.15 -10.36
C SER A 40 14.03 -12.24 -9.47
N TYR A 41 14.26 -11.92 -8.18
CA TYR A 41 14.58 -12.92 -7.16
C TYR A 41 13.35 -13.76 -6.74
N ASN A 42 12.14 -13.39 -7.13
CA ASN A 42 10.89 -14.08 -6.82
C ASN A 42 10.74 -14.46 -5.33
N LEU A 43 11.07 -13.55 -4.42
CA LEU A 43 10.96 -13.83 -2.98
C LEU A 43 9.50 -14.05 -2.53
N ASN A 44 8.52 -13.60 -3.28
CA ASN A 44 7.09 -13.90 -3.09
C ASN A 44 6.70 -15.31 -3.56
N ARG A 45 7.62 -16.06 -4.21
CA ARG A 45 7.51 -17.48 -4.55
C ARG A 45 6.32 -17.81 -5.43
N LEU A 46 6.15 -17.07 -6.53
CA LEU A 46 5.22 -17.44 -7.59
C LEU A 46 5.65 -18.75 -8.23
N SER A 47 4.68 -19.62 -8.57
CA SER A 47 4.93 -20.85 -9.32
C SER A 47 5.34 -20.52 -10.76
N LYS A 48 5.88 -21.52 -11.47
CA LYS A 48 6.25 -21.37 -12.88
C LYS A 48 5.05 -20.96 -13.73
N GLU A 49 3.89 -21.59 -13.50
CA GLU A 49 2.64 -21.30 -14.21
C GLU A 49 2.19 -19.83 -13.99
N GLN A 50 2.31 -19.35 -12.76
CA GLN A 50 2.00 -17.95 -12.43
C GLN A 50 2.98 -16.99 -13.10
N ILE A 51 4.28 -17.32 -13.13
CA ILE A 51 5.31 -16.51 -13.81
C ILE A 51 5.04 -16.47 -15.31
N ASP A 52 4.73 -17.60 -15.93
CA ASP A 52 4.42 -17.70 -17.36
C ASP A 52 3.12 -16.93 -17.71
N SER A 53 2.14 -16.90 -16.78
CA SER A 53 0.94 -16.08 -16.93
C SER A 53 1.28 -14.60 -16.93
N VAL A 54 2.03 -14.14 -15.93
CA VAL A 54 2.48 -12.74 -15.81
C VAL A 54 3.29 -12.31 -17.04
N ALA A 55 4.21 -13.17 -17.53
CA ALA A 55 5.01 -12.88 -18.71
C ALA A 55 4.15 -12.65 -19.96
N ARG A 56 3.11 -13.49 -20.15
CA ARG A 56 2.16 -13.36 -21.28
C ARG A 56 1.27 -12.13 -21.13
N GLU A 57 0.68 -11.92 -19.96
CA GLU A 57 -0.21 -10.80 -19.68
C GLU A 57 0.47 -9.44 -19.87
N LEU A 58 1.69 -9.33 -19.37
CA LEU A 58 2.49 -8.13 -19.46
C LEU A 58 3.26 -8.01 -20.78
N ASN A 59 3.35 -9.08 -21.58
CA ASN A 59 4.20 -9.16 -22.77
C ASN A 59 5.64 -8.74 -22.47
N ILE A 60 6.29 -9.45 -21.53
CA ILE A 60 7.67 -9.22 -21.10
C ILE A 60 8.44 -10.53 -21.04
N LYS A 61 9.78 -10.44 -21.13
CA LYS A 61 10.67 -11.57 -20.85
C LYS A 61 11.01 -11.58 -19.37
N ILE A 62 10.98 -12.75 -18.72
CA ILE A 62 11.25 -12.90 -17.29
C ILE A 62 12.38 -13.90 -17.07
N TYR A 63 13.37 -13.51 -16.30
CA TYR A 63 14.47 -14.33 -15.83
C TYR A 63 14.49 -14.37 -14.30
N ILE A 64 14.62 -15.56 -13.72
CA ILE A 64 14.70 -15.73 -12.26
C ILE A 64 16.15 -15.68 -11.83
N LEU A 65 16.46 -14.73 -10.96
CA LEU A 65 17.75 -14.62 -10.30
C LEU A 65 17.82 -15.61 -9.12
N PRO A 66 18.93 -16.34 -8.96
CA PRO A 66 19.11 -17.20 -7.81
C PRO A 66 19.22 -16.35 -6.53
N VAL A 67 18.42 -16.72 -5.54
CA VAL A 67 18.51 -16.10 -4.21
C VAL A 67 19.82 -16.56 -3.56
N PRO A 68 20.68 -15.64 -3.06
CA PRO A 68 21.92 -16.03 -2.44
C PRO A 68 21.69 -16.98 -1.26
N TRP A 69 22.44 -18.09 -1.21
CA TRP A 69 22.28 -19.13 -0.18
C TRP A 69 22.41 -18.57 1.25
N TRP A 70 23.35 -17.64 1.45
CA TRP A 70 23.59 -16.99 2.75
C TRP A 70 22.35 -16.20 3.20
N TYR A 71 21.60 -15.55 2.27
CA TYR A 71 20.39 -14.81 2.58
C TYR A 71 19.33 -15.74 3.19
N VAL A 72 19.10 -16.89 2.55
CA VAL A 72 18.15 -17.90 3.05
C VAL A 72 18.61 -18.48 4.38
N PHE A 73 19.91 -18.76 4.53
CA PHE A 73 20.52 -19.29 5.73
C PHE A 73 20.35 -18.33 6.93
N PHE A 74 20.71 -17.06 6.76
CA PHE A 74 20.54 -16.04 7.82
C PHE A 74 19.09 -15.77 8.18
N LEU A 75 18.17 -15.81 7.22
CA LEU A 75 16.75 -15.66 7.52
C LEU A 75 16.21 -16.83 8.35
N ARG A 76 16.65 -18.05 8.06
CA ARG A 76 16.09 -19.28 8.64
C ARG A 76 16.74 -19.67 9.97
N PHE A 77 18.07 -19.61 10.07
CA PHE A 77 18.81 -20.15 11.20
C PHE A 77 19.44 -19.10 12.11
N PHE A 78 19.79 -17.93 11.59
CA PHE A 78 20.53 -16.89 12.30
C PHE A 78 19.77 -15.56 12.40
N SER A 79 18.43 -15.63 12.46
CA SER A 79 17.59 -14.45 12.55
C SER A 79 17.99 -13.44 13.64
N PRO A 80 18.43 -13.84 14.86
CA PRO A 80 18.89 -12.91 15.88
C PRO A 80 20.14 -12.10 15.49
N PHE A 81 21.06 -12.71 14.74
CA PHE A 81 22.31 -12.03 14.32
C PHE A 81 22.07 -10.86 13.34
N ARG A 82 20.88 -10.77 12.75
CA ARG A 82 20.49 -9.60 11.95
C ARG A 82 20.51 -8.30 12.75
N ILE A 83 20.44 -8.38 14.09
CA ILE A 83 20.57 -7.23 14.98
C ILE A 83 21.96 -6.57 14.83
N LEU A 84 23.00 -7.36 14.59
CA LEU A 84 24.40 -6.89 14.45
C LEU A 84 24.69 -6.23 13.09
N LEU A 85 23.81 -6.39 12.09
CA LEU A 85 24.01 -5.79 10.78
C LEU A 85 23.72 -4.30 10.80
N ASN A 86 24.50 -3.51 10.08
CA ASN A 86 24.30 -2.06 9.94
C ASN A 86 23.19 -1.69 8.95
N TYR A 87 22.79 -2.63 8.09
CA TYR A 87 21.75 -2.47 7.06
C TYR A 87 20.75 -3.62 7.09
N PRO A 88 19.57 -3.47 6.48
CA PRO A 88 18.68 -4.60 6.24
C PRO A 88 19.40 -5.72 5.48
N ILE A 89 19.14 -6.98 5.84
CA ILE A 89 19.89 -8.11 5.28
C ILE A 89 19.79 -8.19 3.75
N ALA A 90 18.64 -7.84 3.18
CA ALA A 90 18.47 -7.85 1.73
C ALA A 90 19.36 -6.81 1.02
N ASN A 91 19.77 -5.75 1.70
CA ASN A 91 20.68 -4.75 1.16
C ASN A 91 22.10 -5.30 0.87
N TYR A 92 22.44 -6.45 1.40
CA TYR A 92 23.74 -7.10 1.10
C TYR A 92 23.70 -7.91 -0.21
N ILE A 93 22.55 -8.06 -0.85
CA ILE A 93 22.42 -8.71 -2.15
C ILE A 93 23.21 -7.93 -3.21
N ARG A 94 23.91 -8.69 -4.07
CA ARG A 94 24.69 -8.21 -5.21
C ARG A 94 24.42 -9.09 -6.41
N LEU A 95 24.53 -8.52 -7.59
CA LEU A 95 24.65 -9.27 -8.82
C LEU A 95 26.06 -9.84 -8.94
N SER A 96 26.18 -11.09 -9.38
CA SER A 96 27.48 -11.69 -9.77
C SER A 96 27.98 -11.06 -11.07
N SER A 97 29.28 -11.20 -11.37
CA SER A 97 29.84 -10.70 -12.62
C SER A 97 29.11 -11.25 -13.84
N SER A 98 28.79 -12.55 -13.86
CA SER A 98 28.05 -13.16 -14.97
C SER A 98 26.61 -12.61 -15.13
N GLN A 99 25.95 -12.27 -14.03
CA GLN A 99 24.63 -11.65 -14.07
C GLN A 99 24.71 -10.21 -14.58
N LEU A 100 25.73 -9.46 -14.14
CA LEU A 100 25.99 -8.09 -14.63
C LEU A 100 26.28 -8.14 -16.14
N ASP A 101 27.17 -9.03 -16.59
CA ASP A 101 27.50 -9.18 -18.01
C ASP A 101 26.25 -9.51 -18.83
N THR A 102 25.37 -10.38 -18.33
CA THR A 102 24.12 -10.72 -19.02
C THR A 102 23.22 -9.50 -19.15
N ILE A 103 23.05 -8.72 -18.08
CA ILE A 103 22.22 -7.51 -18.08
C ILE A 103 22.80 -6.42 -18.99
N ILE A 104 24.14 -6.25 -18.98
CA ILE A 104 24.82 -5.28 -19.83
C ILE A 104 24.72 -5.69 -21.31
N ASN A 105 24.87 -6.98 -21.60
CA ASN A 105 24.77 -7.50 -22.96
C ASN A 105 23.34 -7.42 -23.54
N ASP A 106 22.33 -7.32 -22.69
CA ASP A 106 20.98 -7.00 -23.13
C ASP A 106 20.87 -5.59 -23.73
N ASN A 107 21.89 -4.73 -23.54
CA ASN A 107 21.96 -3.37 -24.02
C ASN A 107 20.70 -2.53 -23.72
N PRO A 108 20.37 -2.35 -22.43
CA PRO A 108 19.19 -1.57 -22.03
C PRO A 108 19.41 -0.06 -22.19
N ASP A 109 18.38 0.67 -22.60
CA ASP A 109 18.37 2.13 -22.62
C ASP A 109 18.29 2.70 -21.19
N ALA A 110 17.62 1.97 -20.28
CA ALA A 110 17.49 2.33 -18.87
C ALA A 110 17.28 1.10 -17.97
N ILE A 111 17.63 1.25 -16.69
CA ILE A 111 17.44 0.24 -15.66
C ILE A 111 16.34 0.70 -14.70
N TRP A 112 15.35 -0.17 -14.46
CA TRP A 112 14.34 0.01 -13.44
C TRP A 112 14.58 -0.92 -12.25
N ILE A 113 14.96 -0.36 -11.11
CA ILE A 113 15.14 -1.12 -9.86
C ILE A 113 13.83 -1.03 -9.05
N TYR A 114 13.34 -2.16 -8.56
CA TYR A 114 12.15 -2.23 -7.73
C TYR A 114 12.44 -2.92 -6.39
N GLY A 115 12.27 -2.17 -5.31
CA GLY A 115 12.57 -2.58 -3.94
C GLY A 115 13.78 -1.84 -3.36
N GLU A 116 13.58 -1.18 -2.24
CA GLU A 116 14.57 -0.30 -1.61
C GLU A 116 15.85 -1.03 -1.22
N GLU A 117 15.74 -2.30 -0.84
CA GLU A 117 16.88 -3.13 -0.43
C GLU A 117 17.90 -3.34 -1.57
N LEU A 118 17.49 -3.13 -2.82
CA LEU A 118 18.36 -3.27 -3.99
C LEU A 118 19.23 -2.05 -4.28
N SER A 119 19.39 -1.11 -3.33
CA SER A 119 20.22 0.09 -3.53
C SER A 119 21.65 -0.23 -3.94
N ARG A 120 22.24 -1.32 -3.42
CA ARG A 120 23.57 -1.76 -3.82
C ARG A 120 23.61 -2.43 -5.19
N VAL A 121 22.55 -3.11 -5.61
CA VAL A 121 22.40 -3.59 -6.99
C VAL A 121 22.28 -2.41 -7.94
N SER A 122 21.51 -1.39 -7.56
CA SER A 122 21.42 -0.12 -8.29
C SER A 122 22.80 0.51 -8.48
N HIS A 123 23.64 0.54 -7.45
CA HIS A 123 24.98 1.09 -7.51
C HIS A 123 25.92 0.31 -8.43
N GLN A 124 25.75 -1.02 -8.56
CA GLN A 124 26.53 -1.82 -9.53
C GLN A 124 26.25 -1.43 -11.00
N LEU A 125 25.11 -0.78 -11.25
CA LEU A 125 24.63 -0.35 -12.57
C LEU A 125 24.65 1.18 -12.72
N LYS A 126 25.55 1.85 -11.98
CA LYS A 126 25.64 3.32 -11.90
C LYS A 126 25.90 4.02 -13.23
N ASP A 127 26.46 3.32 -14.20
CA ASP A 127 26.78 3.87 -15.52
C ASP A 127 25.55 3.97 -16.45
N PHE A 128 24.44 3.35 -16.03
CA PHE A 128 23.17 3.41 -16.73
C PHE A 128 22.26 4.51 -16.13
N ARG A 129 21.33 4.98 -16.95
CA ARG A 129 20.18 5.74 -16.46
C ARG A 129 19.29 4.81 -15.64
N ARG A 130 18.87 5.23 -14.44
CA ARG A 130 18.16 4.38 -13.50
C ARG A 130 16.90 5.06 -12.95
N VAL A 131 15.85 4.29 -12.82
CA VAL A 131 14.73 4.62 -11.94
C VAL A 131 14.66 3.59 -10.83
N HIS A 132 14.67 4.04 -9.58
CA HIS A 132 14.56 3.17 -8.42
C HIS A 132 13.21 3.41 -7.73
N THR A 133 12.30 2.46 -7.87
CA THR A 133 10.99 2.52 -7.21
C THR A 133 11.10 1.95 -5.80
N LEU A 134 10.78 2.80 -4.84
CA LEU A 134 10.66 2.49 -3.42
C LEU A 134 9.17 2.49 -3.09
N PRO A 135 8.54 1.35 -2.75
CA PRO A 135 7.11 1.33 -2.41
C PRO A 135 6.76 2.27 -1.26
N ASP A 136 7.62 2.32 -0.24
CA ASP A 136 7.54 3.16 0.94
C ASP A 136 8.93 3.66 1.34
N CYS A 137 9.01 4.68 2.21
CA CYS A 137 10.22 5.01 2.96
C CYS A 137 10.19 4.24 4.29
N GLU A 138 10.93 3.15 4.36
CA GLU A 138 10.88 2.23 5.51
C GLU A 138 11.39 2.88 6.80
N SER A 139 12.39 3.77 6.73
CA SER A 139 12.81 4.48 7.93
C SER A 139 11.70 5.39 8.46
N LEU A 140 10.90 6.04 7.62
CA LEU A 140 9.73 6.80 8.05
C LEU A 140 8.69 5.89 8.73
N TYR A 141 8.44 4.70 8.17
CA TYR A 141 7.56 3.71 8.80
C TYR A 141 8.02 3.36 10.22
N TYR A 142 9.28 2.99 10.39
CA TYR A 142 9.80 2.64 11.72
C TYR A 142 9.86 3.86 12.66
N TYR A 143 10.16 5.05 12.16
CA TYR A 143 10.11 6.29 12.93
C TYR A 143 8.70 6.55 13.48
N ARG A 144 7.66 6.46 12.63
CA ARG A 144 6.26 6.59 13.03
C ARG A 144 5.87 5.52 14.07
N MET A 145 6.36 4.29 13.90
CA MET A 145 6.14 3.20 14.85
C MET A 145 6.74 3.49 16.23
N LEU A 146 7.91 4.09 16.31
CA LEU A 146 8.55 4.45 17.58
C LEU A 146 7.81 5.56 18.33
N GLY A 147 7.18 6.48 17.60
CA GLY A 147 6.40 7.58 18.16
C GLY A 147 5.03 7.18 18.73
N LYS A 148 4.56 5.95 18.52
CA LYS A 148 3.22 5.53 18.93
C LYS A 148 3.21 4.81 20.29
N ARG A 149 2.37 5.31 21.23
CA ARG A 149 2.22 4.74 22.59
C ARG A 149 1.76 3.28 22.60
N PHE A 150 1.01 2.81 21.60
CA PHE A 150 0.56 1.42 21.56
C PHE A 150 1.71 0.42 21.33
N ALA A 151 2.82 0.87 20.78
CA ALA A 151 4.03 0.03 20.68
C ALA A 151 4.48 -0.50 22.06
N ILE A 152 4.14 0.21 23.14
CA ILE A 152 4.41 -0.21 24.52
C ILE A 152 3.61 -1.48 24.88
N ARG A 153 2.36 -1.64 24.41
CA ARG A 153 1.56 -2.86 24.61
C ARG A 153 2.13 -4.05 23.85
N ASN A 154 2.84 -3.78 22.75
CA ASN A 154 3.50 -4.80 21.95
C ASN A 154 5.02 -4.58 21.97
N LYS A 155 5.63 -4.87 23.12
CA LYS A 155 7.07 -4.67 23.37
C LYS A 155 7.97 -5.26 22.28
N ILE A 156 7.63 -6.43 21.74
CA ILE A 156 8.41 -7.10 20.68
C ILE A 156 8.44 -6.22 19.41
N ARG A 157 7.32 -5.64 19.01
CA ARG A 157 7.24 -4.78 17.80
C ARG A 157 7.94 -3.44 18.02
N PHE A 158 7.83 -2.86 19.22
CA PHE A 158 8.60 -1.66 19.58
C PHE A 158 10.09 -1.91 19.44
N TRP A 159 10.61 -2.96 20.08
CA TRP A 159 12.02 -3.33 19.98
C TRP A 159 12.44 -3.65 18.55
N ARG A 160 11.60 -4.36 17.80
CA ARG A 160 11.85 -4.58 16.38
C ARG A 160 11.99 -3.26 15.61
N SER A 161 11.10 -2.29 15.85
CA SER A 161 11.18 -0.97 15.21
C SER A 161 12.42 -0.21 15.63
N ALA A 162 12.77 -0.24 16.92
CA ALA A 162 13.99 0.38 17.44
C ALA A 162 15.27 -0.18 16.79
N PHE A 163 15.30 -1.49 16.52
CA PHE A 163 16.44 -2.12 15.83
C PHE A 163 16.43 -1.90 14.30
N MET A 164 15.27 -1.82 13.69
CA MET A 164 15.17 -1.69 12.23
C MET A 164 15.33 -0.24 11.75
N TYR A 165 14.83 0.73 12.52
CA TYR A 165 14.92 2.15 12.19
C TYR A 165 16.33 2.61 11.80
N PRO A 166 17.38 2.43 12.64
CA PRO A 166 18.72 2.89 12.29
C PRO A 166 19.29 2.19 11.06
N LYS A 167 18.90 0.94 10.78
CA LYS A 167 19.38 0.18 9.61
C LYS A 167 18.85 0.73 8.30
N TYR A 168 17.53 0.99 8.26
CA TYR A 168 16.91 1.58 7.09
C TYR A 168 17.35 3.04 6.91
N LEU A 169 17.42 3.80 8.00
CA LEU A 169 17.94 5.17 7.97
C LEU A 169 19.38 5.24 7.43
N ASN A 170 20.25 4.32 7.87
CA ASN A 170 21.63 4.24 7.37
C ASN A 170 21.69 3.86 5.89
N MET A 171 20.80 2.99 5.44
CA MET A 171 20.69 2.58 4.03
C MET A 171 20.22 3.74 3.17
N GLU A 172 19.13 4.38 3.55
CA GLU A 172 18.51 5.47 2.80
C GLU A 172 19.37 6.72 2.72
N LYS A 173 20.14 7.04 3.79
CA LYS A 173 21.13 8.12 3.78
C LYS A 173 22.27 7.92 2.77
N GLN A 174 22.47 6.68 2.31
CA GLN A 174 23.52 6.33 1.35
C GLN A 174 22.97 6.09 -0.06
N PHE A 175 21.74 6.47 -0.32
CA PHE A 175 21.20 6.39 -1.67
C PHE A 175 21.99 7.29 -2.62
N ASP A 176 22.11 6.85 -3.85
CA ASP A 176 22.86 7.56 -4.88
C ASP A 176 22.15 8.87 -5.25
N THR A 177 22.87 9.97 -5.23
CA THR A 177 22.36 11.32 -5.55
C THR A 177 22.85 11.83 -6.91
N SER A 178 23.44 10.96 -7.73
CA SER A 178 23.89 11.32 -9.08
C SER A 178 22.72 11.72 -10.00
N SER A 179 23.03 12.45 -11.06
CA SER A 179 22.03 12.99 -11.98
C SER A 179 21.35 11.93 -12.85
N ASN A 180 21.88 10.72 -12.94
CA ASN A 180 21.37 9.64 -13.77
C ASN A 180 20.47 8.65 -13.01
N ILE A 181 20.00 9.01 -11.80
CA ILE A 181 19.06 8.19 -11.04
C ILE A 181 17.89 9.02 -10.50
N HIS A 182 16.69 8.53 -10.72
CA HIS A 182 15.46 9.05 -10.13
C HIS A 182 14.83 8.03 -9.20
N TYR A 183 14.37 8.48 -8.03
CA TYR A 183 13.65 7.63 -7.07
C TYR A 183 12.17 7.92 -7.15
N HIS A 184 11.37 6.87 -7.26
CA HIS A 184 9.92 6.93 -7.27
C HIS A 184 9.35 6.37 -5.98
N LEU A 185 8.47 7.12 -5.29
CA LEU A 185 7.72 6.71 -4.11
C LEU A 185 6.23 7.00 -4.31
N VAL A 186 5.38 6.18 -3.66
CA VAL A 186 3.91 6.34 -3.71
C VAL A 186 3.36 7.20 -2.57
N GLY A 187 4.25 7.72 -1.71
CA GLY A 187 3.92 8.60 -0.60
C GLY A 187 4.59 9.97 -0.73
N LYS A 188 3.81 11.05 -0.57
CA LYS A 188 4.35 12.41 -0.58
C LYS A 188 5.22 12.67 0.66
N GLU A 189 4.75 12.22 1.82
CA GLU A 189 5.51 12.36 3.08
C GLU A 189 6.76 11.48 3.07
N ASP A 190 6.71 10.32 2.38
CA ASP A 190 7.86 9.46 2.17
C ASP A 190 8.94 10.18 1.36
N VAL A 191 8.54 10.90 0.29
CA VAL A 191 9.46 11.73 -0.52
C VAL A 191 10.06 12.86 0.29
N ASN A 192 9.24 13.58 1.07
CA ASN A 192 9.69 14.70 1.89
C ASN A 192 10.71 14.23 2.93
N PHE A 193 10.39 13.15 3.64
CA PHE A 193 11.28 12.57 4.64
C PHE A 193 12.60 12.06 4.03
N LEU A 194 12.50 11.38 2.87
CA LEU A 194 13.70 10.89 2.18
C LEU A 194 14.61 12.04 1.73
N LYS A 195 14.05 13.15 1.23
CA LYS A 195 14.82 14.35 0.88
C LYS A 195 15.46 15.03 2.10
N GLU A 196 14.84 14.95 3.26
CA GLU A 196 15.39 15.48 4.51
C GLU A 196 16.61 14.66 4.96
N ILE A 197 16.53 13.33 4.94
CA ILE A 197 17.59 12.44 5.42
C ILE A 197 18.71 12.18 4.40
N CYS A 198 18.44 12.38 3.10
CA CYS A 198 19.38 12.21 1.99
C CYS A 198 19.34 13.45 1.08
N PRO A 199 19.97 14.57 1.46
CA PRO A 199 19.98 15.80 0.68
C PRO A 199 20.57 15.60 -0.72
N GLY A 200 19.91 16.19 -1.72
CA GLY A 200 20.32 16.08 -3.13
C GLY A 200 19.72 14.88 -3.88
N ILE A 201 19.00 13.99 -3.21
CA ILE A 201 18.32 12.88 -3.86
C ILE A 201 17.22 13.36 -4.82
N GLN A 202 17.15 12.77 -6.01
CA GLN A 202 16.11 13.07 -7.00
C GLN A 202 14.89 12.19 -6.75
N ALA A 203 14.14 12.46 -5.68
CA ALA A 203 12.97 11.70 -5.30
C ALA A 203 11.67 12.36 -5.78
N HIS A 204 10.77 11.57 -6.36
CA HIS A 204 9.53 12.00 -6.98
C HIS A 204 8.32 11.22 -6.42
N PHE A 205 7.25 11.95 -6.13
CA PHE A 205 5.96 11.36 -5.78
C PHE A 205 5.15 11.07 -7.03
N LEU A 206 4.81 9.81 -7.27
CA LEU A 206 3.78 9.39 -8.21
C LEU A 206 2.76 8.54 -7.47
N ARG A 207 1.47 8.82 -7.67
CA ARG A 207 0.39 8.10 -6.99
C ARG A 207 0.40 6.61 -7.28
N HIS A 208 -0.11 5.84 -6.35
CA HIS A 208 -0.29 4.40 -6.52
C HIS A 208 -1.39 4.13 -7.58
N PRO A 209 -1.09 3.40 -8.67
CA PRO A 209 -2.04 3.19 -9.77
C PRO A 209 -2.96 1.97 -9.56
N HIS A 210 -2.86 1.29 -8.42
CA HIS A 210 -3.56 0.03 -8.20
C HIS A 210 -4.90 0.27 -7.50
N TYR A 211 -5.97 -0.03 -8.22
CA TYR A 211 -7.31 -0.22 -7.70
C TYR A 211 -8.09 -1.13 -8.65
N GLN A 212 -9.12 -1.78 -8.12
CA GLN A 212 -10.03 -2.61 -8.91
C GLN A 212 -11.43 -2.02 -8.86
N VAL A 213 -12.16 -2.10 -9.98
CA VAL A 213 -13.54 -1.62 -10.11
C VAL A 213 -14.43 -2.76 -10.54
N ALA A 214 -15.54 -2.94 -9.84
CA ALA A 214 -16.55 -3.94 -10.18
C ALA A 214 -17.14 -3.71 -11.58
N LYS A 215 -17.47 -4.80 -12.23
CA LYS A 215 -18.18 -4.79 -13.51
C LYS A 215 -19.44 -5.65 -13.40
N PRO A 216 -20.64 -5.07 -13.53
CA PRO A 216 -20.94 -3.65 -13.72
C PRO A 216 -20.56 -2.78 -12.51
N ALA A 217 -20.35 -1.49 -12.76
CA ALA A 217 -20.01 -0.55 -11.69
C ALA A 217 -21.19 -0.40 -10.72
N LYS A 218 -20.86 -0.35 -9.39
CA LYS A 218 -21.88 -0.12 -8.36
C LYS A 218 -22.61 1.21 -8.56
N VAL A 219 -23.93 1.18 -8.41
CA VAL A 219 -24.74 2.40 -8.27
C VAL A 219 -24.55 2.95 -6.84
N ILE A 220 -24.19 4.23 -6.75
CA ILE A 220 -24.03 4.90 -5.45
C ILE A 220 -25.42 5.37 -5.01
N SER A 221 -25.92 4.77 -3.94
CA SER A 221 -27.22 5.12 -3.36
C SER A 221 -27.30 4.67 -1.92
N PHE A 222 -27.67 5.57 -1.02
CA PHE A 222 -27.96 5.28 0.39
C PHE A 222 -29.46 5.12 0.64
N SER A 223 -30.19 4.61 -0.36
CA SER A 223 -31.65 4.49 -0.33
C SER A 223 -32.17 3.36 0.54
N SER A 224 -31.33 2.40 0.94
CA SER A 224 -31.71 1.32 1.84
C SER A 224 -32.20 1.85 3.20
N PRO A 225 -33.19 1.19 3.85
CA PRO A 225 -33.63 1.56 5.20
C PRO A 225 -32.45 1.69 6.18
N LYS A 226 -31.57 0.69 6.19
CA LYS A 226 -30.29 0.73 6.92
C LYS A 226 -29.12 0.92 5.97
N ILE A 227 -28.26 1.86 6.31
CA ILE A 227 -27.00 2.13 5.60
C ILE A 227 -25.97 1.08 6.01
N LYS A 228 -25.32 0.47 5.03
CA LYS A 228 -24.37 -0.63 5.25
C LYS A 228 -22.96 -0.09 5.42
N VAL A 229 -22.42 -0.27 6.62
CA VAL A 229 -21.07 0.18 6.99
C VAL A 229 -20.11 -1.00 6.99
N LEU A 230 -18.96 -0.83 6.36
CA LEU A 230 -17.90 -1.81 6.24
C LEU A 230 -16.64 -1.39 7.03
N PHE A 231 -16.09 -2.31 7.80
CA PHE A 231 -14.72 -2.28 8.30
C PHE A 231 -13.91 -3.31 7.52
N ALA A 232 -13.09 -2.86 6.55
CA ALA A 232 -12.35 -3.76 5.68
C ALA A 232 -10.89 -3.93 6.11
N GLY A 233 -10.48 -5.17 6.30
CA GLY A 233 -9.12 -5.57 6.66
C GLY A 233 -9.06 -6.38 7.96
N GLN A 234 -7.91 -7.01 8.19
CA GLN A 234 -7.68 -7.72 9.44
C GLN A 234 -7.54 -6.71 10.59
N TYR A 235 -8.11 -7.04 11.75
CA TYR A 235 -7.82 -6.32 12.98
C TYR A 235 -6.38 -6.58 13.40
N ASN A 236 -5.53 -5.63 13.12
CA ASN A 236 -4.10 -5.72 13.34
C ASN A 236 -3.53 -4.39 13.85
N LEU A 237 -2.22 -4.33 14.04
CA LEU A 237 -1.51 -3.18 14.57
C LEU A 237 -1.85 -1.85 13.88
N TYR A 238 -2.11 -1.87 12.58
CA TYR A 238 -2.40 -0.65 11.82
C TYR A 238 -3.75 -0.01 12.17
N MET A 239 -4.66 -0.80 12.73
CA MET A 239 -6.03 -0.38 13.06
C MET A 239 -6.34 -0.39 14.56
N GLN A 240 -5.66 -1.21 15.37
CA GLN A 240 -6.07 -1.57 16.73
C GLN A 240 -6.50 -0.40 17.58
N GLN A 241 -5.66 0.62 17.71
CA GLN A 241 -5.94 1.73 18.63
C GLN A 241 -7.18 2.51 18.24
N ASP A 242 -7.26 2.94 16.99
CA ASP A 242 -8.35 3.80 16.53
C ASP A 242 -9.64 3.02 16.34
N ALA A 243 -9.54 1.72 15.96
CA ALA A 243 -10.70 0.83 15.92
C ALA A 243 -11.28 0.60 17.32
N ASP A 244 -10.44 0.31 18.31
CA ASP A 244 -10.89 0.13 19.70
C ASP A 244 -11.59 1.39 20.23
N MET A 245 -10.99 2.57 20.00
CA MET A 245 -11.57 3.85 20.41
C MET A 245 -12.92 4.12 19.73
N LEU A 246 -13.02 3.80 18.43
CA LEU A 246 -14.26 4.01 17.68
C LEU A 246 -15.37 3.06 18.14
N ILE A 247 -15.08 1.78 18.35
CA ILE A 247 -16.05 0.81 18.87
C ILE A 247 -16.49 1.19 20.28
N ASP A 248 -15.57 1.64 21.12
CA ASP A 248 -15.90 2.15 22.46
C ASP A 248 -16.82 3.38 22.39
N CYS A 249 -16.56 4.31 21.45
CA CYS A 249 -17.41 5.47 21.25
C CYS A 249 -18.82 5.08 20.74
N LEU A 250 -18.92 4.12 19.82
CA LEU A 250 -20.20 3.59 19.36
C LEU A 250 -21.03 3.03 20.51
N ILE A 251 -20.43 2.18 21.35
CA ILE A 251 -21.10 1.51 22.48
C ILE A 251 -21.51 2.51 23.57
N LYS A 252 -20.69 3.52 23.83
CA LYS A 252 -20.91 4.54 24.87
C LYS A 252 -21.69 5.77 24.40
N SER A 253 -22.08 5.82 23.12
CA SER A 253 -22.80 6.97 22.56
C SER A 253 -24.15 7.15 23.26
N LYS A 254 -24.48 8.40 23.57
CA LYS A 254 -25.83 8.76 24.05
C LYS A 254 -26.90 8.57 22.97
N ASP A 255 -26.48 8.58 21.71
CA ASP A 255 -27.31 8.43 20.50
C ASP A 255 -27.36 6.97 20.00
N LEU A 256 -27.12 6.03 20.89
CA LEU A 256 -27.03 4.60 20.60
C LEU A 256 -28.26 4.06 19.85
N SER A 257 -29.48 4.49 20.22
CA SER A 257 -30.73 4.06 19.60
C SER A 257 -30.80 4.50 18.14
N GLU A 258 -30.49 5.73 17.82
CA GLU A 258 -30.48 6.30 16.48
C GLU A 258 -29.46 5.59 15.57
N LEU A 259 -28.24 5.40 16.07
CA LEU A 259 -27.18 4.70 15.32
C LEU A 259 -27.54 3.23 15.02
N LYS A 260 -28.25 2.53 15.92
CA LYS A 260 -28.73 1.17 15.71
C LYS A 260 -29.84 1.06 14.67
N GLU A 261 -30.70 2.06 14.64
CA GLU A 261 -31.83 2.08 13.71
C GLU A 261 -31.37 2.28 12.26
N HIS A 262 -30.36 3.13 12.05
CA HIS A 262 -29.95 3.56 10.74
C HIS A 262 -28.83 2.73 10.11
N TYR A 263 -28.11 1.90 10.89
CA TYR A 263 -26.89 1.24 10.42
C TYR A 263 -26.86 -0.26 10.65
N VAL A 264 -26.21 -0.96 9.72
CA VAL A 264 -25.73 -2.34 9.90
C VAL A 264 -24.21 -2.36 9.64
N TYR A 265 -23.46 -3.04 10.50
CA TYR A 265 -22.00 -3.02 10.46
C TYR A 265 -21.46 -4.38 10.02
N THR A 266 -20.62 -4.38 8.99
CA THR A 266 -19.92 -5.58 8.50
C THR A 266 -18.42 -5.46 8.77
N PHE A 267 -17.85 -6.50 9.36
CA PHE A 267 -16.41 -6.62 9.58
C PHE A 267 -15.85 -7.66 8.62
N LEU A 268 -15.01 -7.21 7.67
CA LEU A 268 -14.41 -8.07 6.66
C LEU A 268 -12.93 -8.29 6.97
N GLY A 269 -12.59 -9.48 7.45
CA GLY A 269 -11.23 -9.90 7.81
C GLY A 269 -11.17 -10.63 9.15
N LYS A 270 -9.99 -11.12 9.50
CA LYS A 270 -9.76 -11.87 10.76
C LYS A 270 -9.52 -10.92 11.94
N GLY A 271 -9.84 -11.41 13.14
CA GLY A 271 -9.51 -10.76 14.41
C GLY A 271 -10.56 -9.85 14.99
N TRP A 272 -11.72 -9.70 14.35
CA TRP A 272 -12.82 -8.82 14.78
C TRP A 272 -13.82 -9.49 15.74
N ASP A 273 -13.64 -10.76 16.09
CA ASP A 273 -14.61 -11.55 16.86
C ASP A 273 -15.07 -10.83 18.13
N ASN A 274 -14.15 -10.29 18.94
CA ASN A 274 -14.49 -9.57 20.18
C ASN A 274 -15.26 -8.26 19.92
N HIS A 275 -14.93 -7.51 18.85
CA HIS A 275 -15.60 -6.24 18.53
C HIS A 275 -17.03 -6.48 18.06
N VAL A 276 -17.23 -7.52 17.26
CA VAL A 276 -18.55 -7.97 16.80
C VAL A 276 -19.42 -8.37 17.98
N GLU A 277 -18.89 -9.19 18.90
CA GLU A 277 -19.61 -9.60 20.12
C GLU A 277 -20.00 -8.40 20.99
N ARG A 278 -19.07 -7.45 21.22
CA ARG A 278 -19.32 -6.24 22.00
C ARG A 278 -20.40 -5.35 21.39
N LEU A 279 -20.42 -5.19 20.08
CA LEU A 279 -21.44 -4.41 19.38
C LEU A 279 -22.80 -5.12 19.41
N ASN A 280 -22.84 -6.45 19.21
CA ASN A 280 -24.06 -7.25 19.33
C ASN A 280 -24.67 -7.15 20.73
N ASN A 281 -23.82 -7.26 21.78
CA ASN A 281 -24.26 -7.10 23.18
C ASN A 281 -24.79 -5.69 23.47
N ALA A 282 -24.27 -4.68 22.75
CA ALA A 282 -24.81 -3.33 22.80
C ALA A 282 -26.06 -3.15 21.93
N GLY A 283 -26.51 -4.17 21.19
CA GLY A 283 -27.73 -4.20 20.38
C GLY A 283 -27.57 -3.66 18.95
N TYR A 284 -26.36 -3.54 18.43
CA TYR A 284 -26.12 -3.25 17.01
C TYR A 284 -26.32 -4.51 16.16
N GLU A 285 -26.80 -4.33 14.94
CA GLU A 285 -26.80 -5.38 13.91
C GLU A 285 -25.41 -5.45 13.28
N THR A 286 -24.77 -6.63 13.37
CA THR A 286 -23.41 -6.82 12.85
C THR A 286 -23.27 -8.13 12.07
N HIS A 287 -22.35 -8.10 11.10
CA HIS A 287 -21.90 -9.26 10.34
C HIS A 287 -20.38 -9.41 10.41
N HIS A 288 -19.89 -10.65 10.50
CA HIS A 288 -18.46 -10.93 10.47
C HIS A 288 -18.11 -11.89 9.33
N ILE A 289 -17.38 -11.39 8.35
CA ILE A 289 -16.92 -12.13 7.16
C ILE A 289 -15.40 -12.29 7.29
N LYS A 290 -14.94 -13.47 7.72
CA LYS A 290 -13.50 -13.72 7.94
C LYS A 290 -12.70 -13.74 6.65
N PHE A 291 -13.32 -14.10 5.52
CA PHE A 291 -12.73 -14.16 4.20
C PHE A 291 -13.82 -14.01 3.13
N ALA A 292 -13.59 -13.15 2.15
CA ALA A 292 -14.41 -13.01 0.94
C ALA A 292 -13.63 -13.58 -0.25
N PRO A 293 -14.18 -14.53 -1.02
CA PRO A 293 -13.54 -15.06 -2.23
C PRO A 293 -13.30 -13.96 -3.28
N ASP A 294 -14.27 -13.09 -3.48
CA ASP A 294 -14.13 -11.86 -4.26
C ASP A 294 -14.26 -10.64 -3.32
N TYR A 295 -13.13 -9.96 -3.14
CA TYR A 295 -13.06 -8.80 -2.27
C TYR A 295 -13.84 -7.61 -2.84
N ILE A 296 -13.77 -7.39 -4.16
CA ILE A 296 -14.42 -6.25 -4.82
C ILE A 296 -15.94 -6.43 -4.85
N GLU A 297 -16.40 -7.64 -5.16
CA GLU A 297 -17.82 -7.95 -5.08
C GLU A 297 -18.36 -7.72 -3.66
N GLU A 298 -17.61 -8.15 -2.65
CA GLU A 298 -18.04 -8.01 -1.25
C GLU A 298 -18.12 -6.54 -0.82
N ILE A 299 -17.10 -5.72 -1.08
CA ILE A 299 -17.15 -4.31 -0.68
C ILE A 299 -18.27 -3.55 -1.38
N CYS A 300 -18.62 -3.92 -2.61
CA CYS A 300 -19.70 -3.28 -3.38
C CYS A 300 -21.11 -3.49 -2.77
N LYS A 301 -21.26 -4.41 -1.84
CA LYS A 301 -22.53 -4.62 -1.08
C LYS A 301 -22.76 -3.56 0.00
N HIS A 302 -21.77 -2.68 0.23
CA HIS A 302 -21.77 -1.70 1.31
C HIS A 302 -21.80 -0.27 0.78
N ASP A 303 -22.24 0.68 1.61
CA ASP A 303 -22.41 2.09 1.24
C ASP A 303 -21.25 2.96 1.76
N ILE A 304 -20.78 2.65 2.95
CA ILE A 304 -19.73 3.37 3.66
C ILE A 304 -18.61 2.38 4.01
N GLN A 305 -17.36 2.82 3.88
CA GLN A 305 -16.24 2.15 4.53
C GLN A 305 -15.63 3.04 5.60
N ILE A 306 -15.60 2.57 6.84
CA ILE A 306 -14.85 3.21 7.92
C ILE A 306 -13.45 2.59 7.98
N THR A 307 -12.43 3.45 7.99
CA THR A 307 -11.04 2.99 7.94
C THR A 307 -10.22 3.64 9.07
N PRO A 308 -10.24 3.02 10.27
CA PRO A 308 -9.57 3.53 11.47
C PRO A 308 -8.09 3.13 11.48
N ILE A 309 -7.33 3.53 10.48
CA ILE A 309 -5.89 3.26 10.41
C ILE A 309 -5.16 4.29 11.26
N CYS A 310 -4.40 3.83 12.25
CA CYS A 310 -3.69 4.71 13.18
C CYS A 310 -2.20 4.87 12.88
N ILE A 311 -1.67 4.11 11.93
CA ILE A 311 -0.25 4.20 11.53
C ILE A 311 -0.02 3.55 10.15
N GLY A 312 1.05 3.95 9.50
CA GLY A 312 1.53 3.40 8.22
C GLY A 312 2.25 4.45 7.40
N THR A 313 2.73 4.04 6.24
CA THR A 313 3.34 4.84 5.18
C THR A 313 2.68 4.48 3.86
N GLY A 314 3.04 5.15 2.79
CA GLY A 314 2.55 4.87 1.45
C GLY A 314 1.03 5.01 1.27
N THR A 315 0.50 4.38 0.23
CA THR A 315 -0.94 4.45 -0.14
C THR A 315 -1.68 3.18 0.29
N LYS A 316 -2.89 3.35 0.83
CA LYS A 316 -3.70 2.23 1.35
C LYS A 316 -4.62 1.67 0.24
N GLY A 317 -4.21 0.55 -0.38
CA GLY A 317 -4.92 -0.08 -1.51
C GLY A 317 -6.41 -0.34 -1.24
N LYS A 318 -6.76 -0.87 -0.06
CA LYS A 318 -8.17 -1.12 0.31
C LYS A 318 -9.04 0.14 0.38
N VAL A 319 -8.42 1.28 0.68
CA VAL A 319 -9.11 2.59 0.67
C VAL A 319 -9.31 3.05 -0.76
N LEU A 320 -8.31 2.87 -1.63
CA LEU A 320 -8.45 3.13 -3.07
C LEU A 320 -9.57 2.29 -3.68
N ASP A 321 -9.61 0.98 -3.40
CA ASP A 321 -10.64 0.08 -3.89
C ASP A 321 -12.04 0.53 -3.46
N ALA A 322 -12.22 0.88 -2.18
CA ALA A 322 -13.50 1.33 -1.67
C ALA A 322 -13.99 2.60 -2.38
N ILE A 323 -13.13 3.62 -2.47
CA ILE A 323 -13.49 4.89 -3.12
C ILE A 323 -13.73 4.69 -4.62
N ALA A 324 -12.89 3.90 -5.31
CA ALA A 324 -13.04 3.59 -6.72
C ALA A 324 -14.36 2.87 -7.04
N ASN A 325 -14.89 2.12 -6.08
CA ASN A 325 -16.19 1.45 -6.18
C ASN A 325 -17.36 2.28 -5.65
N GLY A 326 -17.12 3.53 -5.25
CA GLY A 326 -18.17 4.47 -4.86
C GLY A 326 -18.68 4.30 -3.43
N LEU A 327 -17.91 3.68 -2.53
CA LEU A 327 -18.20 3.75 -1.11
C LEU A 327 -17.80 5.14 -0.57
N LEU A 328 -18.62 5.71 0.30
CA LEU A 328 -18.20 6.85 1.10
C LEU A 328 -17.12 6.38 2.09
N VAL A 329 -15.90 6.84 1.94
CA VAL A 329 -14.86 6.51 2.91
C VAL A 329 -14.84 7.56 4.02
N ILE A 330 -14.95 7.08 5.26
CA ILE A 330 -14.71 7.82 6.50
C ILE A 330 -13.42 7.28 7.09
N GLY A 331 -12.36 8.05 7.05
CA GLY A 331 -11.02 7.58 7.42
C GLY A 331 -10.23 8.57 8.25
N THR A 332 -9.23 8.05 8.94
CA THR A 332 -8.21 8.89 9.59
C THR A 332 -7.28 9.49 8.54
N TRP A 333 -6.49 10.48 8.94
CA TRP A 333 -5.44 11.03 8.08
C TRP A 333 -4.51 9.93 7.51
N TYR A 334 -4.09 8.95 8.33
CA TYR A 334 -3.26 7.82 7.86
C TYR A 334 -3.95 6.92 6.83
N ALA A 335 -5.27 6.82 6.90
CA ALA A 335 -6.05 6.05 5.93
C ALA A 335 -6.12 6.74 4.57
N LEU A 336 -6.21 8.08 4.58
CA LEU A 336 -6.42 8.92 3.40
C LEU A 336 -5.12 9.51 2.84
N GLU A 337 -4.00 9.36 3.56
CA GLU A 337 -2.68 9.82 3.14
C GLU A 337 -2.35 9.32 1.71
N ASN A 338 -1.87 10.24 0.86
CA ASN A 338 -1.47 9.99 -0.54
C ASN A 338 -2.60 9.65 -1.53
N ILE A 339 -3.84 9.55 -1.06
CA ILE A 339 -5.01 9.33 -1.91
C ILE A 339 -5.51 10.69 -2.42
N ALA A 340 -5.94 10.72 -3.68
CA ALA A 340 -6.39 11.96 -4.33
C ALA A 340 -7.82 12.35 -3.91
N VAL A 341 -8.03 12.54 -2.62
CA VAL A 341 -9.33 12.94 -2.05
C VAL A 341 -9.17 14.14 -1.12
N LYS A 342 -10.28 14.80 -0.80
CA LYS A 342 -10.33 15.96 0.08
C LYS A 342 -11.54 15.87 1.00
N HIS A 343 -11.33 16.18 2.27
CA HIS A 343 -12.36 16.20 3.31
C HIS A 343 -13.59 17.00 2.91
N LEU A 344 -14.80 16.45 3.13
CA LEU A 344 -16.13 16.99 2.80
C LEU A 344 -16.39 17.25 1.30
N GLU A 345 -15.42 16.95 0.42
CA GLU A 345 -15.60 17.07 -1.02
C GLU A 345 -15.63 15.70 -1.71
N SER A 346 -14.77 14.77 -1.30
CA SER A 346 -14.58 13.46 -1.93
C SER A 346 -14.26 12.32 -0.95
N CYS A 347 -14.18 12.61 0.33
CA CYS A 347 -14.09 11.69 1.46
C CYS A 347 -14.47 12.41 2.75
N ILE A 348 -14.56 11.67 3.86
CA ILE A 348 -14.66 12.22 5.20
C ILE A 348 -13.39 11.85 5.96
N GLU A 349 -12.65 12.86 6.41
CA GLU A 349 -11.53 12.68 7.33
C GLU A 349 -11.97 12.97 8.75
N TYR A 350 -11.50 12.19 9.72
CA TYR A 350 -11.71 12.43 11.14
C TYR A 350 -10.40 12.28 11.92
N GLY A 351 -10.22 13.12 12.93
CA GLY A 351 -9.09 13.05 13.86
C GLY A 351 -9.40 12.20 15.11
N GLU A 352 -10.61 12.33 15.64
CA GLU A 352 -11.07 11.62 16.84
C GLU A 352 -12.31 10.77 16.56
N ALA A 353 -12.44 9.63 17.28
CA ALA A 353 -13.58 8.72 17.15
C ALA A 353 -14.95 9.45 17.31
N LYS A 354 -15.03 10.46 18.17
CA LYS A 354 -16.24 11.26 18.36
C LYS A 354 -16.66 12.02 17.12
N GLU A 355 -15.71 12.46 16.30
CA GLU A 355 -16.01 13.15 15.04
C GLU A 355 -16.62 12.19 14.02
N CYS A 356 -16.09 10.95 13.94
CA CYS A 356 -16.68 9.90 13.13
C CYS A 356 -18.14 9.65 13.52
N ILE A 357 -18.46 9.59 14.83
CA ILE A 357 -19.84 9.43 15.33
C ILE A 357 -20.73 10.61 14.90
N LYS A 358 -20.22 11.86 14.93
CA LYS A 358 -21.00 13.03 14.46
C LYS A 358 -21.37 12.89 12.98
N PHE A 359 -20.46 12.45 12.13
CA PHE A 359 -20.77 12.19 10.73
C PHE A 359 -21.79 11.08 10.56
N LEU A 360 -21.64 9.95 11.29
CA LEU A 360 -22.62 8.88 11.25
C LEU A 360 -24.04 9.35 11.68
N LYS A 361 -24.16 10.31 12.57
CA LYS A 361 -25.46 10.91 12.93
C LYS A 361 -26.03 11.82 11.84
N ASP A 362 -25.19 12.56 11.13
CA ASP A 362 -25.62 13.50 10.09
C ASP A 362 -26.04 12.78 8.77
N ILE A 363 -25.40 11.68 8.44
CA ILE A 363 -25.60 10.97 7.16
C ILE A 363 -27.06 10.58 6.90
N PRO A 364 -27.84 10.00 7.83
CA PRO A 364 -29.23 9.59 7.56
C PRO A 364 -30.14 10.74 7.14
N ALA A 365 -29.91 11.95 7.69
CA ALA A 365 -30.69 13.15 7.35
C ALA A 365 -30.23 13.81 6.04
N ARG A 366 -29.00 13.57 5.59
CA ARG A 366 -28.38 14.24 4.44
C ARG A 366 -27.83 13.28 3.40
N ARG A 367 -28.50 12.18 3.14
CA ARG A 367 -28.04 11.07 2.27
C ARG A 367 -27.51 11.55 0.91
N ASN A 368 -28.29 12.38 0.21
CA ASN A 368 -27.91 12.89 -1.12
C ASN A 368 -26.59 13.68 -1.11
N TYR A 369 -26.34 14.43 -0.03
CA TYR A 369 -25.09 15.16 0.14
C TYR A 369 -23.90 14.19 0.25
N TYR A 370 -24.03 13.15 1.06
CA TYR A 370 -22.97 12.17 1.26
C TYR A 370 -22.78 11.24 0.06
N GLU A 371 -23.85 10.94 -0.69
CA GLU A 371 -23.76 10.29 -1.99
C GLU A 371 -22.94 11.13 -2.98
N SER A 372 -23.11 12.46 -3.00
CA SER A 372 -22.33 13.32 -3.86
C SER A 372 -20.84 13.33 -3.50
N ILE A 373 -20.49 13.25 -2.21
CA ILE A 373 -19.10 13.09 -1.76
C ILE A 373 -18.52 11.76 -2.25
N ALA A 374 -19.26 10.65 -2.13
CA ALA A 374 -18.83 9.34 -2.61
C ALA A 374 -18.63 9.33 -4.13
N LEU A 375 -19.52 9.97 -4.90
CA LEU A 375 -19.40 10.13 -6.35
C LEU A 375 -18.17 10.92 -6.74
N ASN A 376 -17.92 12.05 -6.07
CA ASN A 376 -16.73 12.88 -6.29
C ASN A 376 -15.44 12.12 -5.95
N GLY A 377 -15.45 11.32 -4.87
CA GLY A 377 -14.35 10.44 -4.49
C GLY A 377 -14.02 9.48 -5.60
N ARG A 378 -15.01 8.73 -6.08
CA ARG A 378 -14.87 7.79 -7.19
C ARG A 378 -14.30 8.47 -8.43
N LYS A 379 -14.85 9.60 -8.84
CA LYS A 379 -14.35 10.37 -9.98
C LYS A 379 -12.88 10.74 -9.80
N SER A 380 -12.51 11.25 -8.63
CA SER A 380 -11.14 11.66 -8.34
C SER A 380 -10.14 10.50 -8.41
N ILE A 381 -10.52 9.31 -7.90
CA ILE A 381 -9.64 8.13 -8.00
C ILE A 381 -9.47 7.69 -9.45
N LEU A 382 -10.55 7.55 -10.20
CA LEU A 382 -10.51 7.11 -11.60
C LEU A 382 -9.67 8.05 -12.48
N GLU A 383 -9.69 9.35 -12.22
CA GLU A 383 -8.90 10.34 -12.94
C GLU A 383 -7.44 10.39 -12.49
N ARG A 384 -7.19 10.50 -11.16
CA ARG A 384 -5.88 10.87 -10.62
C ARG A 384 -4.99 9.69 -10.21
N HIS A 385 -5.58 8.49 -10.06
CA HIS A 385 -4.86 7.24 -9.90
C HIS A 385 -4.86 6.42 -11.18
N ASN A 386 -5.05 7.08 -12.32
CA ASN A 386 -5.09 6.44 -13.62
C ASN A 386 -3.78 5.74 -13.94
N GLN A 387 -3.88 4.42 -14.14
CA GLN A 387 -2.75 3.52 -14.33
C GLN A 387 -1.85 3.93 -15.52
N LYS A 388 -2.46 4.29 -16.65
CA LYS A 388 -1.72 4.70 -17.85
C LYS A 388 -0.94 5.98 -17.62
N LEU A 389 -1.59 7.02 -17.08
CA LEU A 389 -0.94 8.33 -16.84
C LEU A 389 0.22 8.21 -15.85
N ILE A 390 0.04 7.44 -14.77
CA ILE A 390 1.10 7.25 -13.76
C ILE A 390 2.27 6.48 -14.36
N SER A 391 2.01 5.43 -15.14
CA SER A 391 3.05 4.67 -15.83
C SER A 391 3.81 5.53 -16.85
N GLU A 392 3.10 6.33 -17.64
CA GLU A 392 3.73 7.27 -18.58
C GLU A 392 4.69 8.24 -17.86
N CYS A 393 4.30 8.74 -16.68
CA CYS A 393 5.17 9.60 -15.87
C CYS A 393 6.41 8.84 -15.37
N LEU A 394 6.27 7.59 -14.89
CA LEU A 394 7.41 6.77 -14.45
C LEU A 394 8.39 6.52 -15.60
N PHE A 395 7.89 6.07 -16.73
CA PHE A 395 8.73 5.76 -17.90
C PHE A 395 9.33 7.01 -18.57
N ARG A 396 8.81 8.21 -18.30
CA ARG A 396 9.43 9.48 -18.71
C ARG A 396 10.75 9.69 -18.01
N PHE A 397 10.86 9.44 -16.69
CA PHE A 397 12.14 9.51 -15.96
C PHE A 397 13.22 8.57 -16.53
N MET A 398 12.85 7.55 -17.27
CA MET A 398 13.76 6.64 -17.95
C MET A 398 14.26 7.19 -19.31
N LYS A 399 13.62 8.27 -19.82
CA LYS A 399 14.01 8.94 -21.07
C LYS A 399 14.81 10.21 -20.83
N GLU A 400 14.56 10.88 -19.73
CA GLU A 400 15.25 12.10 -19.28
C GLU A 400 16.61 11.77 -18.64
#